data_a562f271555dc38dd2103fd7bc2d367f
#
_entry.id   a562f271555dc38dd2103fd7bc2d367f
#
_cell.length_a   1.000
_cell.length_b   1.000
_cell.length_c   1.000
_cell.angle_alpha   90.00
_cell.angle_beta   90.00
_cell.angle_gamma   90.00
#
_symmetry.space_group_name_H-M   'P 1'
#
loop_
_entity.id
_entity.type
_entity.pdbx_description
1 polymer ?
#
loop_
_entity_poly.entity_id
_entity_poly.type
_entity_poly.pdbx_seq_one_letter_code
_entity_poly.pdbx_strand_id
1 'polypeptide(L)'
;MIERLARATEELVRLAIVDGSRLTLVAKAQGAKSGLLYDPDMGIDLRLSCSAAGHAWLMTLQEDEAAEYVSKQGLGSPRQFGPNAPTSLKALQAALRLHAKRGYSIIQDAYAPGMSSMAAPVRRKGEPATGVLVIAGPSARLTAKNMARFGPELMSAADELAMSGSASPLLKAANVGTWGNRVDSGAD
;
A
#
# COMPACT_ATOMS: atom_id res chain seq x y z
N MET A 1 14.74 8.14 2.77
CA MET A 1 13.84 7.34 3.64
C MET A 1 13.52 5.99 3.04
N ILE A 2 12.85 5.90 1.88
CA ILE A 2 12.51 4.61 1.24
C ILE A 2 13.76 3.76 0.95
N GLU A 3 14.88 4.36 0.52
CA GLU A 3 16.14 3.66 0.32
C GLU A 3 16.74 3.11 1.63
N ARG A 4 16.60 3.84 2.74
CA ARG A 4 17.04 3.36 4.07
C ARG A 4 16.26 2.11 4.45
N LEU A 5 14.93 2.16 4.32
CA LEU A 5 14.06 1.02 4.62
C LEU A 5 14.32 -0.16 3.68
N ALA A 6 14.52 0.08 2.38
CA ALA A 6 14.85 -0.95 1.42
C ALA A 6 16.18 -1.65 1.76
N ARG A 7 17.23 -0.90 2.13
CA ARG A 7 18.51 -1.47 2.58
C ARG A 7 18.37 -2.27 3.87
N ALA A 8 17.57 -1.80 4.84
CA ALA A 8 17.38 -2.47 6.12
C ALA A 8 16.58 -3.77 6.01
N THR A 9 15.64 -3.83 5.08
CA THR A 9 14.78 -5.00 4.87
C THR A 9 15.29 -5.96 3.81
N GLU A 10 16.21 -5.50 2.95
CA GLU A 10 16.70 -6.19 1.76
C GLU A 10 15.58 -6.59 0.79
N GLU A 11 14.49 -5.81 0.77
CA GLU A 11 13.32 -6.04 -0.08
C GLU A 11 12.93 -4.76 -0.85
N LEU A 12 12.00 -4.91 -1.79
CA LEU A 12 11.45 -3.78 -2.53
C LEU A 12 10.59 -2.91 -1.60
N VAL A 13 10.90 -1.61 -1.54
CA VAL A 13 10.08 -0.61 -0.86
C VAL A 13 9.46 0.32 -1.90
N ARG A 14 8.17 0.59 -1.75
CA ARG A 14 7.41 1.49 -2.63
C ARG A 14 6.57 2.47 -1.83
N LEU A 15 6.43 3.66 -2.38
CA LEU A 15 5.49 4.68 -1.89
C LEU A 15 4.36 4.82 -2.91
N ALA A 16 3.14 4.71 -2.46
CA ALA A 16 1.96 5.10 -3.21
C ALA A 16 1.29 6.30 -2.56
N ILE A 17 0.66 7.14 -3.37
CA ILE A 17 -0.22 8.23 -2.91
C ILE A 17 -1.68 7.85 -3.16
N VAL A 18 -2.56 8.37 -2.32
CA VAL A 18 -4.01 8.29 -2.55
C VAL A 18 -4.36 9.35 -3.60
N ASP A 19 -4.91 8.92 -4.73
CA ASP A 19 -5.34 9.75 -5.83
C ASP A 19 -6.81 9.44 -6.17
N GLY A 20 -7.72 10.21 -5.59
CA GLY A 20 -9.15 9.95 -5.67
C GLY A 20 -9.52 8.58 -5.09
N SER A 21 -9.95 7.66 -5.97
CA SER A 21 -10.35 6.30 -5.58
C SER A 21 -9.26 5.24 -5.79
N ARG A 22 -8.02 5.62 -6.06
CA ARG A 22 -6.91 4.73 -6.42
C ARG A 22 -5.66 5.00 -5.57
N LEU A 23 -4.75 4.05 -5.63
CA LEU A 23 -3.38 4.19 -5.13
C LEU A 23 -2.44 4.27 -6.33
N THR A 24 -1.71 5.38 -6.45
CA THR A 24 -0.74 5.61 -7.51
C THR A 24 0.67 5.47 -6.95
N LEU A 25 1.46 4.55 -7.50
CA LEU A 25 2.85 4.35 -7.13
C LEU A 25 3.71 5.51 -7.65
N VAL A 26 4.43 6.19 -6.76
CA VAL A 26 5.19 7.40 -7.08
C VAL A 26 6.69 7.28 -6.83
N ALA A 27 7.12 6.31 -6.02
CA ALA A 27 8.53 6.06 -5.76
C ALA A 27 8.78 4.60 -5.42
N LYS A 28 9.99 4.12 -5.75
CA LYS A 28 10.48 2.79 -5.35
C LYS A 28 11.95 2.81 -4.99
N ALA A 29 12.36 1.88 -4.13
CA ALA A 29 13.75 1.55 -3.87
C ALA A 29 13.90 0.03 -3.74
N GLN A 30 14.82 -0.57 -4.48
CA GLN A 30 15.13 -1.99 -4.42
C GLN A 30 16.24 -2.24 -3.40
N GLY A 31 15.95 -3.05 -2.38
CA GLY A 31 16.90 -3.42 -1.33
C GLY A 31 17.61 -4.75 -1.58
N ALA A 32 16.97 -5.68 -2.30
CA ALA A 32 17.54 -6.97 -2.61
C ALA A 32 18.70 -6.83 -3.63
N LYS A 33 19.86 -7.42 -3.30
CA LYS A 33 21.08 -7.32 -4.11
C LYS A 33 21.31 -8.55 -5.00
N SER A 34 20.66 -9.66 -4.68
CA SER A 34 20.83 -10.93 -5.38
C SER A 34 19.64 -11.87 -5.17
N GLY A 35 19.59 -12.95 -5.93
CA GLY A 35 18.53 -13.94 -5.87
C GLY A 35 17.26 -13.52 -6.61
N LEU A 36 16.12 -14.03 -6.17
CA LEU A 36 14.83 -13.70 -6.77
C LEU A 36 14.44 -12.26 -6.43
N LEU A 37 14.44 -11.38 -7.45
CA LEU A 37 14.00 -9.99 -7.31
C LEU A 37 12.51 -9.88 -7.64
N TYR A 38 11.76 -9.22 -6.76
CA TYR A 38 10.40 -8.77 -7.05
C TYR A 38 10.48 -7.29 -7.43
N ASP A 39 10.24 -6.97 -8.68
CA ASP A 39 10.24 -5.58 -9.17
C ASP A 39 9.20 -5.38 -10.27
N PRO A 40 7.90 -5.42 -9.93
CA PRO A 40 6.84 -5.19 -10.91
C PRO A 40 6.80 -3.72 -11.34
N ASP A 41 6.19 -3.50 -12.52
CA ASP A 41 6.03 -2.16 -13.08
C ASP A 41 5.34 -1.19 -12.09
N MET A 42 5.72 0.09 -12.17
CA MET A 42 5.13 1.15 -11.35
C MET A 42 3.71 1.52 -11.79
N GLY A 43 3.33 1.22 -13.03
CA GLY A 43 2.00 1.49 -13.60
C GLY A 43 0.94 0.43 -13.27
N ILE A 44 1.21 -0.53 -12.39
CA ILE A 44 0.22 -1.55 -12.03
C ILE A 44 -0.95 -0.96 -11.27
N ASP A 45 -2.17 -1.41 -11.60
CA ASP A 45 -3.37 -1.11 -10.83
C ASP A 45 -3.39 -1.97 -9.55
N LEU A 46 -3.17 -1.32 -8.41
CA LEU A 46 -3.16 -2.00 -7.11
C LEU A 46 -4.59 -2.40 -6.72
N ARG A 47 -4.89 -3.71 -6.75
CA ARG A 47 -6.16 -4.23 -6.25
C ARG A 47 -6.29 -3.99 -4.75
N LEU A 48 -7.26 -3.15 -4.35
CA LEU A 48 -7.42 -2.72 -2.96
C LEU A 48 -7.71 -3.89 -2.01
N SER A 49 -8.51 -4.84 -2.46
CA SER A 49 -8.96 -5.97 -1.64
C SER A 49 -7.89 -7.01 -1.32
N CYS A 50 -6.83 -7.13 -2.10
CA CYS A 50 -5.82 -8.19 -1.92
C CYS A 50 -4.37 -7.68 -1.88
N SER A 51 -4.13 -6.37 -1.94
CA SER A 51 -2.80 -5.78 -1.75
C SER A 51 -2.60 -5.22 -0.35
N ALA A 52 -1.37 -5.28 0.17
CA ALA A 52 -1.03 -4.65 1.44
C ALA A 52 -1.26 -3.13 1.39
N ALA A 53 -0.93 -2.49 0.27
CA ALA A 53 -1.20 -1.07 0.06
C ALA A 53 -2.69 -0.74 0.19
N GLY A 54 -3.54 -1.50 -0.47
CA GLY A 54 -5.00 -1.33 -0.39
C GLY A 54 -5.51 -1.50 1.04
N HIS A 55 -5.09 -2.56 1.73
CA HIS A 55 -5.50 -2.78 3.12
C HIS A 55 -5.00 -1.67 4.05
N ALA A 56 -3.76 -1.17 3.87
CA ALA A 56 -3.22 -0.08 4.69
C ALA A 56 -3.98 1.23 4.50
N TRP A 57 -4.48 1.50 3.31
CA TRP A 57 -5.36 2.64 3.07
C TRP A 57 -6.77 2.40 3.60
N LEU A 58 -7.42 1.32 3.18
CA LEU A 58 -8.82 1.00 3.55
C LEU A 58 -9.05 0.94 5.06
N MET A 59 -8.07 0.43 5.84
CA MET A 59 -8.19 0.37 7.31
C MET A 59 -8.19 1.75 7.99
N THR A 60 -7.93 2.84 7.25
CA THR A 60 -7.98 4.22 7.75
C THR A 60 -9.31 4.92 7.48
N LEU A 61 -10.20 4.29 6.72
CA LEU A 61 -11.50 4.78 6.31
C LEU A 61 -12.62 4.19 7.19
N GLN A 62 -13.82 4.77 7.09
CA GLN A 62 -15.02 4.15 7.64
C GLN A 62 -15.35 2.87 6.85
N GLU A 63 -15.96 1.89 7.49
CA GLU A 63 -16.23 0.58 6.87
C GLU A 63 -17.08 0.67 5.59
N ASP A 64 -18.08 1.56 5.57
CA ASP A 64 -18.95 1.76 4.41
C ASP A 64 -18.18 2.40 3.23
N GLU A 65 -17.34 3.38 3.51
CA GLU A 65 -16.48 4.02 2.52
C GLU A 65 -15.47 3.02 1.92
N ALA A 66 -14.81 2.24 2.77
CA ALA A 66 -13.90 1.18 2.33
C ALA A 66 -14.63 0.15 1.44
N ALA A 67 -15.85 -0.23 1.81
CA ALA A 67 -16.69 -1.14 1.05
C ALA A 67 -17.08 -0.57 -0.33
N GLU A 68 -17.37 0.72 -0.40
CA GLU A 68 -17.70 1.42 -1.65
C GLU A 68 -16.52 1.39 -2.64
N TYR A 69 -15.30 1.73 -2.20
CA TYR A 69 -14.11 1.68 -3.05
C TYR A 69 -13.83 0.27 -3.58
N VAL A 70 -13.95 -0.73 -2.71
CA VAL A 70 -13.75 -2.13 -3.10
C VAL A 70 -14.83 -2.60 -4.07
N SER A 71 -16.08 -2.19 -3.88
CA SER A 71 -17.19 -2.54 -4.77
C SER A 71 -17.02 -1.94 -6.17
N LYS A 72 -16.54 -0.71 -6.26
CA LYS A 72 -16.25 -0.03 -7.54
C LYS A 72 -15.11 -0.70 -8.31
N GLN A 73 -14.05 -1.13 -7.62
CA GLN A 73 -12.90 -1.78 -8.25
C GLN A 73 -13.13 -3.28 -8.48
N GLY A 74 -14.02 -3.88 -7.70
CA GLY A 74 -14.25 -5.31 -7.62
C GLY A 74 -13.36 -6.01 -6.58
N LEU A 75 -13.90 -7.04 -5.94
CA LEU A 75 -13.19 -7.77 -4.89
C LEU A 75 -11.99 -8.56 -5.43
N GLY A 76 -12.03 -8.99 -6.68
CA GLY A 76 -11.08 -9.95 -7.21
C GLY A 76 -11.41 -11.38 -6.77
N SER A 77 -10.57 -12.32 -7.13
CA SER A 77 -10.75 -13.74 -6.77
C SER A 77 -9.41 -14.45 -6.63
N PRO A 78 -9.35 -15.59 -5.91
CA PRO A 78 -8.15 -16.43 -5.85
C PRO A 78 -7.68 -16.97 -7.21
N ARG A 79 -8.56 -17.02 -8.22
CA ARG A 79 -8.19 -17.41 -9.60
C ARG A 79 -7.44 -16.33 -10.34
N GLN A 80 -7.68 -15.06 -10.00
CA GLN A 80 -7.06 -13.89 -10.64
C GLN A 80 -5.80 -13.42 -9.90
N PHE A 81 -5.75 -13.68 -8.61
CA PHE A 81 -4.70 -13.25 -7.69
C PHE A 81 -4.06 -14.45 -6.97
N GLY A 82 -3.70 -14.32 -5.72
CA GLY A 82 -3.16 -15.43 -4.94
C GLY A 82 -4.24 -16.21 -4.19
N PRO A 83 -3.91 -17.42 -3.72
CA PRO A 83 -4.87 -18.33 -3.06
C PRO A 83 -5.53 -17.73 -1.81
N ASN A 84 -4.87 -16.78 -1.15
CA ASN A 84 -5.37 -16.09 0.05
C ASN A 84 -6.11 -14.78 -0.25
N ALA A 85 -6.43 -14.47 -1.52
CA ALA A 85 -7.25 -13.32 -1.85
C ALA A 85 -8.64 -13.41 -1.16
N PRO A 86 -9.15 -12.32 -0.57
CA PRO A 86 -10.46 -12.32 0.09
C PRO A 86 -11.56 -12.74 -0.88
N THR A 87 -12.43 -13.64 -0.45
CA THR A 87 -13.55 -14.15 -1.25
C THR A 87 -14.89 -13.47 -0.92
N SER A 88 -14.89 -12.59 0.08
CA SER A 88 -16.08 -11.82 0.47
C SER A 88 -15.69 -10.49 1.13
N LEU A 89 -16.60 -9.53 1.06
CA LEU A 89 -16.42 -8.24 1.75
C LEU A 89 -16.31 -8.43 3.27
N LYS A 90 -17.06 -9.38 3.85
CA LYS A 90 -16.98 -9.72 5.28
C LYS A 90 -15.59 -10.21 5.68
N ALA A 91 -14.96 -11.06 4.87
CA ALA A 91 -13.61 -11.55 5.12
C ALA A 91 -12.58 -10.40 5.04
N LEU A 92 -12.72 -9.53 4.04
CA LEU A 92 -11.89 -8.33 3.90
C LEU A 92 -12.02 -7.41 5.12
N GLN A 93 -13.25 -7.08 5.54
CA GLN A 93 -13.50 -6.21 6.71
C GLN A 93 -12.88 -6.80 8.00
N ALA A 94 -12.99 -8.11 8.21
CA ALA A 94 -12.35 -8.78 9.33
C ALA A 94 -10.82 -8.62 9.30
N ALA A 95 -10.20 -8.77 8.14
CA ALA A 95 -8.77 -8.55 7.96
C ALA A 95 -8.38 -7.07 8.21
N LEU A 96 -9.15 -6.11 7.70
CA LEU A 96 -8.91 -4.68 7.89
C LEU A 96 -8.94 -4.29 9.38
N ARG A 97 -9.89 -4.82 10.17
CA ARG A 97 -9.94 -4.59 11.62
C ARG A 97 -8.69 -5.11 12.35
N LEU A 98 -8.16 -6.27 11.94
CA LEU A 98 -6.91 -6.81 12.50
C LEU A 98 -5.71 -5.95 12.14
N HIS A 99 -5.64 -5.47 10.90
CA HIS A 99 -4.59 -4.58 10.43
C HIS A 99 -4.64 -3.22 11.14
N ALA A 100 -5.83 -2.66 11.32
CA ALA A 100 -6.03 -1.40 12.05
C ALA A 100 -5.53 -1.49 13.52
N LYS A 101 -5.79 -2.61 14.21
CA LYS A 101 -5.28 -2.85 15.56
C LYS A 101 -3.74 -2.95 15.61
N ARG A 102 -3.12 -3.46 14.56
CA ARG A 102 -1.67 -3.61 14.44
C ARG A 102 -0.99 -2.31 14.02
N GLY A 103 -1.66 -1.44 13.29
CA GLY A 103 -1.12 -0.20 12.72
C GLY A 103 -0.53 -0.37 11.32
N TYR A 104 -0.42 -1.59 10.80
CA TYR A 104 0.04 -1.90 9.45
C TYR A 104 -0.62 -3.18 8.92
N SER A 105 -0.72 -3.29 7.61
CA SER A 105 -1.27 -4.47 6.93
C SER A 105 -0.19 -5.52 6.66
N ILE A 106 -0.60 -6.77 6.60
CA ILE A 106 0.20 -7.91 6.13
C ILE A 106 -0.63 -8.69 5.13
N ILE A 107 -0.03 -9.01 3.99
CA ILE A 107 -0.61 -9.84 2.95
C ILE A 107 0.41 -10.91 2.57
N GLN A 108 -0.03 -12.17 2.58
CA GLN A 108 0.75 -13.32 2.14
C GLN A 108 -0.06 -14.11 1.13
N ASP A 109 0.51 -14.34 -0.05
CA ASP A 109 -0.09 -15.14 -1.13
C ASP A 109 -1.51 -14.69 -1.52
N ALA A 110 -1.89 -13.42 -1.28
CA ALA A 110 -3.19 -12.90 -1.65
C ALA A 110 -3.16 -12.05 -2.92
N TYR A 111 -2.09 -11.27 -3.15
CA TYR A 111 -1.92 -10.52 -4.40
C TYR A 111 -1.36 -11.39 -5.52
N ALA A 112 -0.34 -12.18 -5.22
CA ALA A 112 0.24 -13.15 -6.13
C ALA A 112 0.80 -14.34 -5.33
N PRO A 113 0.75 -15.58 -5.84
CA PRO A 113 1.35 -16.73 -5.20
C PRO A 113 2.85 -16.54 -4.98
N GLY A 114 3.38 -16.98 -3.84
CA GLY A 114 4.80 -16.87 -3.49
C GLY A 114 5.25 -15.45 -3.10
N MET A 115 4.32 -14.49 -3.00
CA MET A 115 4.61 -13.10 -2.67
C MET A 115 3.99 -12.68 -1.35
N SER A 116 4.78 -12.00 -0.54
CA SER A 116 4.34 -11.34 0.69
C SER A 116 4.55 -9.84 0.60
N SER A 117 3.71 -9.10 1.28
CA SER A 117 3.86 -7.66 1.42
C SER A 117 3.30 -7.18 2.75
N MET A 118 3.81 -6.05 3.21
CA MET A 118 3.29 -5.32 4.35
C MET A 118 3.26 -3.83 4.03
N ALA A 119 2.35 -3.08 4.62
CA ALA A 119 2.23 -1.65 4.35
C ALA A 119 1.72 -0.88 5.57
N ALA A 120 2.22 0.35 5.75
CA ALA A 120 1.74 1.30 6.73
C ALA A 120 1.14 2.53 6.04
N PRO A 121 0.04 3.09 6.57
CA PRO A 121 -0.55 4.31 6.03
C PRO A 121 0.33 5.51 6.36
N VAL A 122 0.56 6.36 5.38
CA VAL A 122 1.19 7.67 5.54
C VAL A 122 0.09 8.66 5.88
N ARG A 123 -0.06 9.00 7.16
CA ARG A 123 -1.11 9.91 7.64
C ARG A 123 -0.72 10.59 8.94
N ARG A 124 -1.29 11.75 9.21
CA ARG A 124 -1.27 12.32 10.56
C ARG A 124 -2.30 11.60 11.45
N LYS A 125 -2.06 11.64 12.75
CA LYS A 125 -2.97 11.02 13.72
C LYS A 125 -4.38 11.62 13.58
N GLY A 126 -5.38 10.77 13.36
CA GLY A 126 -6.78 11.18 13.23
C GLY A 126 -7.17 11.63 11.81
N GLU A 127 -6.24 11.72 10.87
CA GLU A 127 -6.53 12.09 9.48
C GLU A 127 -6.58 10.84 8.57
N PRO A 128 -7.29 10.90 7.43
CA PRO A 128 -7.21 9.89 6.39
C PRO A 128 -5.77 9.76 5.86
N ALA A 129 -5.43 8.57 5.35
CA ALA A 129 -4.13 8.37 4.74
C ALA A 129 -4.01 9.16 3.43
N THR A 130 -2.91 9.88 3.26
CA THR A 130 -2.55 10.57 2.01
C THR A 130 -1.69 9.70 1.10
N GLY A 131 -1.16 8.59 1.65
CA GLY A 131 -0.36 7.61 0.93
C GLY A 131 -0.14 6.37 1.77
N VAL A 132 0.62 5.44 1.22
CA VAL A 132 1.01 4.19 1.87
C VAL A 132 2.44 3.84 1.54
N LEU A 133 3.19 3.41 2.54
CA LEU A 133 4.55 2.88 2.41
C LEU A 133 4.49 1.35 2.45
N VAL A 134 5.09 0.71 1.45
CA VAL A 134 4.98 -0.74 1.22
C VAL A 134 6.35 -1.39 1.21
N ILE A 135 6.47 -2.56 1.86
CA ILE A 135 7.57 -3.50 1.69
C ILE A 135 6.99 -4.73 1.00
N ALA A 136 7.60 -5.20 -0.07
CA ALA A 136 7.15 -6.37 -0.82
C ALA A 136 8.34 -7.24 -1.26
N GLY A 137 8.13 -8.55 -1.22
CA GLY A 137 9.16 -9.50 -1.60
C GLY A 137 8.64 -10.94 -1.64
N PRO A 138 9.49 -11.90 -2.04
CA PRO A 138 9.15 -13.32 -2.02
C PRO A 138 8.79 -13.80 -0.62
N SER A 139 7.73 -14.61 -0.49
CA SER A 139 7.27 -15.17 0.81
C SER A 139 8.34 -16.00 1.52
N ALA A 140 9.30 -16.55 0.77
CA ALA A 140 10.44 -17.27 1.33
C ALA A 140 11.37 -16.40 2.17
N ARG A 141 11.50 -15.10 1.85
CA ARG A 141 12.29 -14.13 2.62
C ARG A 141 11.43 -13.23 3.51
N LEU A 142 10.35 -12.71 2.96
CA LEU A 142 9.41 -11.84 3.69
C LEU A 142 8.38 -12.70 4.46
N THR A 143 8.89 -13.47 5.42
CA THR A 143 8.12 -14.37 6.28
C THR A 143 7.30 -13.58 7.32
N ALA A 144 6.29 -14.20 7.94
CA ALA A 144 5.53 -13.59 9.03
C ALA A 144 6.44 -13.07 10.17
N LYS A 145 7.50 -13.82 10.52
CA LYS A 145 8.50 -13.43 11.52
C LYS A 145 9.25 -12.16 11.10
N ASN A 146 9.71 -12.10 9.85
CA ASN A 146 10.43 -10.94 9.33
C ASN A 146 9.51 -9.72 9.23
N MET A 147 8.27 -9.89 8.77
CA MET A 147 7.28 -8.82 8.73
C MET A 147 6.97 -8.25 10.13
N ALA A 148 6.84 -9.12 11.15
CA ALA A 148 6.66 -8.66 12.53
C ALA A 148 7.87 -7.83 13.02
N ARG A 149 9.10 -8.23 12.65
CA ARG A 149 10.33 -7.50 12.98
C ARG A 149 10.41 -6.13 12.29
N PHE A 150 9.97 -6.04 11.02
CA PHE A 150 10.03 -4.80 10.24
C PHE A 150 8.87 -3.84 10.53
N GLY A 151 7.80 -4.31 11.19
CA GLY A 151 6.61 -3.50 11.48
C GLY A 151 6.89 -2.16 12.15
N PRO A 152 7.64 -2.11 13.27
CA PRO A 152 7.97 -0.83 13.93
C PRO A 152 8.74 0.14 13.04
N GLU A 153 9.72 -0.34 12.26
CA GLU A 153 10.51 0.50 11.36
C GLU A 153 9.67 1.01 10.18
N LEU A 154 8.79 0.18 9.62
CA LEU A 154 7.85 0.57 8.58
C LEU A 154 6.90 1.68 9.06
N MET A 155 6.33 1.54 10.26
CA MET A 155 5.44 2.55 10.85
C MET A 155 6.18 3.85 11.11
N SER A 156 7.40 3.79 11.70
CA SER A 156 8.23 4.97 11.94
C SER A 156 8.55 5.71 10.64
N ALA A 157 8.90 4.99 9.57
CA ALA A 157 9.17 5.59 8.27
C ALA A 157 7.91 6.21 7.63
N ALA A 158 6.73 5.60 7.82
CA ALA A 158 5.47 6.18 7.36
C ALA A 158 5.10 7.45 8.12
N ASP A 159 5.33 7.50 9.44
CA ASP A 159 5.12 8.68 10.26
C ASP A 159 6.08 9.82 9.87
N GLU A 160 7.37 9.52 9.63
CA GLU A 160 8.34 10.51 9.12
C GLU A 160 7.88 11.10 7.78
N LEU A 161 7.35 10.28 6.86
CA LEU A 161 6.79 10.75 5.58
C LEU A 161 5.57 11.64 5.79
N ALA A 162 4.67 11.30 6.70
CA ALA A 162 3.49 12.09 7.02
C ALA A 162 3.87 13.47 7.57
N MET A 163 4.90 13.53 8.41
CA MET A 163 5.43 14.80 8.96
C MET A 163 6.12 15.65 7.87
N SER A 164 6.90 15.01 6.99
CA SER A 164 7.60 15.69 5.89
C SER A 164 6.66 16.11 4.76
N GLY A 165 5.57 15.40 4.57
CA GLY A 165 4.57 15.62 3.51
C GLY A 165 3.86 16.96 3.60
N SER A 166 3.86 17.61 4.78
CA SER A 166 3.37 18.99 4.91
C SER A 166 4.21 20.00 4.12
N ALA A 167 5.44 19.66 3.77
CA ALA A 167 6.33 20.48 2.94
C ALA A 167 6.35 20.06 1.45
N SER A 168 5.80 18.88 1.11
CA SER A 168 5.80 18.35 -0.27
C SER A 168 4.55 18.78 -1.04
N PRO A 169 4.71 19.47 -2.20
CA PRO A 169 3.58 19.80 -3.07
C PRO A 169 2.81 18.57 -3.56
N LEU A 170 3.48 17.43 -3.77
CA LEU A 170 2.87 16.17 -4.24
C LEU A 170 1.89 15.57 -3.23
N LEU A 171 2.25 15.55 -1.95
CA LEU A 171 1.38 15.04 -0.89
C LEU A 171 0.27 16.02 -0.51
N LYS A 172 0.47 17.32 -0.76
CA LYS A 172 -0.59 18.35 -0.63
C LYS A 172 -1.62 18.25 -1.75
N ALA A 173 -1.19 17.98 -2.98
CA ALA A 173 -2.08 17.85 -4.14
C ALA A 173 -2.98 16.60 -4.04
N ALA A 174 -2.52 15.51 -3.43
CA ALA A 174 -3.33 14.32 -3.15
C ALA A 174 -4.54 14.63 -2.25
N ASN A 175 -4.40 15.58 -1.31
CA ASN A 175 -5.48 16.02 -0.43
C ASN A 175 -6.56 16.90 -1.11
N VAL A 176 -6.31 17.42 -2.31
CA VAL A 176 -7.19 18.40 -2.97
C VAL A 176 -7.91 17.80 -4.20
N GLY A 177 -7.66 16.55 -4.55
CA GLY A 177 -8.36 15.88 -5.69
C GLY A 177 -8.09 16.51 -7.07
N THR A 178 -6.97 17.26 -7.24
CA THR A 178 -6.73 18.13 -8.41
C THR A 178 -5.78 17.58 -9.46
N TRP A 179 -5.40 16.30 -9.41
CA TRP A 179 -4.51 15.71 -10.44
C TRP A 179 -5.22 15.38 -11.76
N GLY A 180 -6.56 15.30 -11.79
CA GLY A 180 -7.36 14.98 -12.98
C GLY A 180 -7.62 16.11 -13.97
N ASN A 181 -7.34 17.39 -13.64
CA ASN A 181 -7.81 18.54 -14.44
C ASN A 181 -6.71 19.34 -15.15
N ARG A 182 -5.52 18.78 -15.37
CA ARG A 182 -4.43 19.51 -16.05
C ARG A 182 -3.96 18.91 -17.37
N VAL A 183 -4.83 18.21 -18.08
CA VAL A 183 -4.59 17.80 -19.47
C VAL A 183 -5.84 18.17 -20.25
N ASP A 184 -6.04 19.42 -20.56
CA ASP A 184 -6.78 19.95 -21.71
C ASP A 184 -6.92 21.47 -21.58
N SER A 185 -5.84 22.20 -21.85
CA SER A 185 -5.92 23.57 -22.29
C SER A 185 -4.62 23.95 -23.02
N GLY A 186 -4.58 23.51 -24.30
CA GLY A 186 -3.45 23.84 -25.16
C GLY A 186 -3.64 23.29 -26.57
N ALA A 187 -4.69 23.76 -27.22
CA ALA A 187 -4.79 23.73 -28.67
C ALA A 187 -5.77 24.82 -29.08
N ASP A 188 -5.23 25.95 -29.46
CA ASP A 188 -5.67 26.87 -30.51
C ASP A 188 -4.44 27.58 -31.06
#